data_240c14408f17763a0ec0ca1770c5ef2f
#
_entry.id   240c14408f17763a0ec0ca1770c5ef2f
#
_cell.length_a   1.000
_cell.length_b   1.000
_cell.length_c   1.000
_cell.angle_alpha   90.00
_cell.angle_beta   90.00
_cell.angle_gamma   90.00
#
_symmetry.space_group_name_H-M   'P 1'
#
loop_
_entity.id
_entity.type
_entity.pdbx_description
1 polymer ?
#
loop_
_entity_poly.entity_id
_entity_poly.type
_entity_poly.pdbx_seq_one_letter_code
_entity_poly.pdbx_strand_id
1 'polypeptide(L)'
;MWYVVDYLYTRAATYLEPRGFNIEHCYLIELGELTPKSPDYIAGHTSQQTHDDIAELLERLRRRPEIEAVSLSQNSYPYNGSNSGAEVSYDTLRSPGWTIRRLVTPDFPRVFRYRGTRGETPEQLAEMLERGEFMASDNLYRKYDRRMTDLVGQRFYLFGDTTKTYRLGAALQNVRYHDYDQARSSYSMMVKQSFYYIGLELCVRVREGQDNDFIERLKADSESQFRIGNIFIS
;
A
#
# COMPACT_ATOMS: atom_id res chain seq x y z
N MET A 1 -29.92 -0.35 -29.81
CA MET A 1 -30.34 0.35 -28.58
C MET A 1 -29.93 -0.37 -27.29
N TRP A 2 -30.06 -1.70 -27.17
CA TRP A 2 -29.66 -2.47 -25.99
C TRP A 2 -28.19 -2.32 -25.63
N TYR A 3 -27.28 -2.26 -26.60
CA TYR A 3 -25.83 -2.15 -26.36
C TYR A 3 -25.42 -0.88 -25.62
N VAL A 4 -26.10 0.25 -25.90
CA VAL A 4 -25.82 1.54 -25.22
C VAL A 4 -26.33 1.50 -23.78
N VAL A 5 -27.51 0.92 -23.56
CA VAL A 5 -28.09 0.80 -22.22
C VAL A 5 -27.25 -0.12 -21.34
N ASP A 6 -26.82 -1.26 -21.87
CA ASP A 6 -25.94 -2.20 -21.16
C ASP A 6 -24.59 -1.57 -20.84
N TYR A 7 -23.99 -0.85 -21.79
CA TYR A 7 -22.75 -0.12 -21.58
C TYR A 7 -22.89 0.94 -20.48
N LEU A 8 -23.93 1.77 -20.54
CA LEU A 8 -24.17 2.82 -19.54
C LEU A 8 -24.45 2.22 -18.17
N TYR A 9 -25.26 1.15 -18.11
CA TYR A 9 -25.54 0.45 -16.86
C TYR A 9 -24.27 -0.14 -16.24
N THR A 10 -23.45 -0.83 -17.03
CA THR A 10 -22.19 -1.41 -16.55
C THR A 10 -21.24 -0.34 -16.06
N ARG A 11 -21.13 0.79 -16.76
CA ARG A 11 -20.29 1.92 -16.33
C ARG A 11 -20.81 2.56 -15.05
N ALA A 12 -22.09 2.80 -14.94
CA ALA A 12 -22.71 3.36 -13.75
C ALA A 12 -22.56 2.40 -12.55
N ALA A 13 -22.81 1.11 -12.74
CA ALA A 13 -22.63 0.10 -11.70
C ALA A 13 -21.18 0.07 -11.20
N THR A 14 -20.19 0.05 -12.13
CA THR A 14 -18.77 0.11 -11.77
C THR A 14 -18.41 1.38 -11.02
N TYR A 15 -18.96 2.53 -11.44
CA TYR A 15 -18.70 3.82 -10.78
C TYR A 15 -19.25 3.87 -9.34
N LEU A 16 -20.41 3.25 -9.12
CA LEU A 16 -21.09 3.22 -7.82
C LEU A 16 -20.56 2.15 -6.86
N GLU A 17 -19.74 1.19 -7.33
CA GLU A 17 -19.11 0.22 -6.45
C GLU A 17 -18.19 0.92 -5.42
N PRO A 18 -18.15 0.46 -4.17
CA PRO A 18 -17.21 0.98 -3.18
C PRO A 18 -15.77 0.91 -3.66
N ARG A 19 -14.97 1.94 -3.40
CA ARG A 19 -13.54 1.97 -3.76
C ARG A 19 -12.70 0.98 -2.96
N GLY A 20 -13.16 0.62 -1.75
CA GLY A 20 -12.44 -0.24 -0.82
C GLY A 20 -11.30 0.45 -0.06
N PHE A 21 -11.16 1.77 -0.21
CA PHE A 21 -10.18 2.61 0.48
C PHE A 21 -10.70 4.04 0.64
N ASN A 22 -10.00 4.82 1.47
CA ASN A 22 -10.24 6.25 1.67
C ASN A 22 -8.91 7.01 1.57
N ILE A 23 -8.88 8.07 0.77
CA ILE A 23 -7.71 8.94 0.55
C ILE A 23 -7.87 10.35 1.14
N GLU A 24 -8.98 10.65 1.82
CA GLU A 24 -9.16 11.94 2.50
C GLU A 24 -8.05 12.12 3.52
N HIS A 25 -7.47 13.31 3.58
CA HIS A 25 -6.33 13.63 4.46
C HIS A 25 -5.08 12.74 4.23
N CYS A 26 -4.94 12.13 3.05
CA CYS A 26 -3.76 11.36 2.68
C CYS A 26 -2.84 12.17 1.77
N TYR A 27 -1.55 12.08 2.04
CA TYR A 27 -0.51 12.75 1.27
C TYR A 27 0.55 11.75 0.83
N LEU A 28 1.02 11.88 -0.41
CA LEU A 28 2.19 11.20 -0.90
C LEU A 28 3.39 12.13 -0.75
N ILE A 29 4.43 11.64 -0.09
CA ILE A 29 5.70 12.35 0.06
C ILE A 29 6.71 11.63 -0.84
N GLU A 30 7.21 12.33 -1.83
CA GLU A 30 8.25 11.83 -2.72
C GLU A 30 9.62 12.18 -2.12
N LEU A 31 10.47 11.15 -1.97
CA LEU A 31 11.85 11.32 -1.53
C LEU A 31 12.75 11.43 -2.75
N GLY A 32 13.42 12.57 -2.92
CA GLY A 32 14.37 12.79 -3.98
C GLY A 32 15.79 12.34 -3.59
N GLU A 33 16.59 11.86 -4.52
CA GLU A 33 18.01 11.59 -4.27
C GLU A 33 18.82 12.88 -4.23
N LEU A 34 19.72 12.99 -3.24
CA LEU A 34 20.72 14.03 -3.23
C LEU A 34 21.76 13.76 -4.32
N THR A 35 22.06 14.78 -5.09
CA THR A 35 23.10 14.71 -6.13
C THR A 35 24.44 15.22 -5.58
N PRO A 36 25.59 14.90 -6.21
CA PRO A 36 26.89 15.43 -5.79
C PRO A 36 27.00 16.96 -5.76
N LYS A 37 26.02 17.68 -6.35
CA LYS A 37 25.93 19.14 -6.34
C LYS A 37 25.08 19.67 -5.15
N SER A 38 24.41 18.79 -4.43
CA SER A 38 23.59 19.19 -3.30
C SER A 38 24.49 19.48 -2.08
N PRO A 39 24.23 20.54 -1.28
CA PRO A 39 25.04 20.88 -0.12
C PRO A 39 25.18 19.77 0.91
N ASP A 40 24.13 18.97 1.08
CA ASP A 40 24.06 17.89 2.06
C ASP A 40 24.43 16.51 1.50
N TYR A 41 25.00 16.48 0.29
CA TYR A 41 25.43 15.22 -0.32
C TYR A 41 26.57 14.56 0.44
N ILE A 42 26.40 13.31 0.83
CA ILE A 42 27.42 12.50 1.48
C ILE A 42 27.95 11.48 0.47
N ALA A 43 29.19 11.66 0.05
CA ALA A 43 29.86 10.69 -0.83
C ALA A 43 30.03 9.34 -0.11
N GLY A 44 29.74 8.25 -0.80
CA GLY A 44 29.91 6.89 -0.25
C GLY A 44 28.77 6.45 0.68
N HIS A 45 27.62 7.12 0.66
CA HIS A 45 26.44 6.66 1.38
C HIS A 45 26.05 5.25 0.95
N THR A 46 25.95 4.34 1.89
CA THR A 46 25.69 2.93 1.62
C THR A 46 24.19 2.64 1.60
N SER A 47 23.78 1.55 0.93
CA SER A 47 22.39 1.11 0.97
C SER A 47 21.86 0.88 2.39
N GLN A 48 22.71 0.37 3.29
CA GLN A 48 22.33 0.18 4.70
C GLN A 48 22.03 1.53 5.38
N GLN A 49 22.85 2.55 5.16
CA GLN A 49 22.60 3.89 5.68
C GLN A 49 21.29 4.45 5.12
N THR A 50 21.00 4.26 3.83
CA THR A 50 19.72 4.65 3.26
C THR A 50 18.54 3.94 3.93
N HIS A 51 18.66 2.64 4.21
CA HIS A 51 17.62 1.88 4.92
C HIS A 51 17.35 2.47 6.32
N ASP A 52 18.42 2.79 7.04
CA ASP A 52 18.37 3.30 8.42
C ASP A 52 17.79 4.74 8.44
N ASP A 53 18.21 5.60 7.51
CA ASP A 53 17.71 6.97 7.37
C ASP A 53 16.21 7.01 7.05
N ILE A 54 15.75 6.12 6.16
CA ILE A 54 14.31 6.01 5.84
C ILE A 54 13.54 5.50 7.06
N ALA A 55 14.07 4.52 7.79
CA ALA A 55 13.44 4.04 9.00
C ALA A 55 13.34 5.14 10.08
N GLU A 56 14.40 5.95 10.24
CA GLU A 56 14.39 7.09 11.16
C GLU A 56 13.36 8.15 10.74
N LEU A 57 13.26 8.44 9.43
CA LEU A 57 12.25 9.35 8.91
C LEU A 57 10.83 8.88 9.25
N LEU A 58 10.53 7.59 9.05
CA LEU A 58 9.24 7.02 9.43
C LEU A 58 8.94 7.22 10.92
N GLU A 59 9.91 6.95 11.79
CA GLU A 59 9.74 7.12 13.23
C GLU A 59 9.55 8.58 13.63
N ARG A 60 10.22 9.53 12.98
CA ARG A 60 10.01 10.96 13.19
C ARG A 60 8.61 11.39 12.79
N LEU A 61 8.13 10.93 11.64
CA LEU A 61 6.76 11.21 11.16
C LEU A 61 5.70 10.62 12.10
N ARG A 62 5.88 9.38 12.57
CA ARG A 62 4.95 8.74 13.52
C ARG A 62 4.78 9.48 14.84
N ARG A 63 5.83 10.20 15.28
CA ARG A 63 5.81 10.99 16.54
C ARG A 63 5.10 12.33 16.41
N ARG A 64 4.75 12.76 15.21
CA ARG A 64 4.09 14.05 15.01
C ARG A 64 2.62 13.98 15.41
N PRO A 65 2.11 14.93 16.21
CA PRO A 65 0.74 14.88 16.71
C PRO A 65 -0.32 15.00 15.61
N GLU A 66 0.00 15.69 14.50
CA GLU A 66 -0.87 15.86 13.36
C GLU A 66 -0.98 14.58 12.49
N ILE A 67 -0.04 13.65 12.60
CA ILE A 67 -0.04 12.43 11.81
C ILE A 67 -0.82 11.35 12.52
N GLU A 68 -1.71 10.72 11.80
CA GLU A 68 -2.49 9.57 12.25
C GLU A 68 -1.81 8.24 11.93
N ALA A 69 -1.32 8.11 10.69
CA ALA A 69 -0.62 6.91 10.22
C ALA A 69 0.38 7.28 9.12
N VAL A 70 1.47 6.52 9.03
CA VAL A 70 2.50 6.65 7.99
C VAL A 70 2.93 5.29 7.50
N SER A 71 3.05 5.11 6.19
CA SER A 71 3.50 3.86 5.60
C SER A 71 4.45 4.08 4.44
N LEU A 72 5.36 3.12 4.26
CA LEU A 72 6.09 2.93 3.00
C LEU A 72 5.42 1.84 2.17
N SER A 73 5.43 2.03 0.86
CA SER A 73 4.93 1.01 -0.05
C SER A 73 5.70 1.00 -1.38
N GLN A 74 5.57 -0.11 -2.11
CA GLN A 74 6.10 -0.23 -3.47
C GLN A 74 4.93 -0.43 -4.43
N ASN A 75 4.70 0.54 -5.31
CA ASN A 75 3.65 0.51 -6.33
C ASN A 75 2.27 0.15 -5.75
N SER A 76 1.91 0.70 -4.59
CA SER A 76 0.77 0.20 -3.82
C SER A 76 -0.26 1.26 -3.46
N TYR A 77 0.07 2.55 -3.51
CA TYR A 77 -0.92 3.58 -3.19
C TYR A 77 -2.04 3.63 -4.25
N PRO A 78 -3.25 4.02 -3.85
CA PRO A 78 -4.37 4.17 -4.79
C PRO A 78 -4.05 5.15 -5.92
N TYR A 79 -4.57 4.86 -7.13
CA TYR A 79 -4.32 5.63 -8.36
C TYR A 79 -2.87 5.57 -8.89
N ASN A 80 -2.02 4.74 -8.33
CA ASN A 80 -0.70 4.50 -8.88
C ASN A 80 -0.82 3.85 -10.27
N GLY A 81 -0.19 4.44 -11.27
CA GLY A 81 -0.14 3.92 -12.63
C GLY A 81 0.81 2.72 -12.81
N SER A 82 1.65 2.42 -11.81
CA SER A 82 2.60 1.32 -11.83
C SER A 82 2.16 0.20 -10.90
N ASN A 83 2.20 -1.04 -11.38
CA ASN A 83 1.86 -2.22 -10.58
C ASN A 83 2.90 -3.32 -10.79
N SER A 84 3.28 -4.00 -9.74
CA SER A 84 3.97 -5.28 -9.84
C SER A 84 2.99 -6.41 -9.58
N GLY A 85 3.16 -7.54 -10.28
CA GLY A 85 2.26 -8.67 -10.16
C GLY A 85 3.00 -9.96 -9.89
N ALA A 86 2.33 -10.87 -9.18
CA ALA A 86 2.80 -12.23 -9.00
C ALA A 86 1.64 -13.18 -8.71
N GLU A 87 1.84 -14.44 -9.05
CA GLU A 87 0.87 -15.49 -8.78
C GLU A 87 0.81 -15.82 -7.28
N VAL A 88 -0.40 -16.10 -6.81
CA VAL A 88 -0.70 -16.70 -5.51
C VAL A 88 -1.30 -18.07 -5.74
N SER A 89 -0.80 -19.08 -5.07
CA SER A 89 -1.30 -20.44 -5.25
C SER A 89 -1.64 -21.13 -3.93
N TYR A 90 -2.72 -21.89 -3.97
CA TYR A 90 -3.23 -22.69 -2.86
C TYR A 90 -3.82 -23.99 -3.39
N ASP A 91 -3.28 -25.13 -2.98
CA ASP A 91 -3.64 -26.45 -3.53
C ASP A 91 -3.61 -26.42 -5.08
N THR A 92 -4.71 -26.71 -5.73
CA THR A 92 -4.87 -26.66 -7.19
C THR A 92 -5.26 -25.28 -7.72
N LEU A 93 -5.57 -24.33 -6.84
CA LEU A 93 -5.97 -22.97 -7.22
C LEU A 93 -4.76 -22.10 -7.57
N ARG A 94 -4.90 -21.33 -8.64
CA ARG A 94 -3.91 -20.35 -9.10
C ARG A 94 -4.60 -19.01 -9.34
N SER A 95 -4.08 -17.95 -8.77
CA SER A 95 -4.57 -16.61 -9.09
C SER A 95 -4.26 -16.20 -10.53
N PRO A 96 -4.84 -15.13 -11.07
CA PRO A 96 -4.35 -14.54 -12.32
C PRO A 96 -2.85 -14.24 -12.22
N GLY A 97 -2.08 -14.48 -13.31
CA GLY A 97 -0.63 -14.28 -13.32
C GLY A 97 -0.20 -12.83 -13.01
N TRP A 98 -1.08 -11.86 -13.28
CA TRP A 98 -0.93 -10.44 -12.93
C TRP A 98 -1.80 -10.05 -11.73
N THR A 99 -1.83 -10.88 -10.69
CA THR A 99 -2.39 -10.46 -9.41
C THR A 99 -1.50 -9.37 -8.82
N ILE A 100 -2.08 -8.21 -8.53
CA ILE A 100 -1.33 -7.04 -8.04
C ILE A 100 -0.70 -7.38 -6.70
N ARG A 101 0.62 -7.30 -6.64
CA ARG A 101 1.39 -7.43 -5.41
C ARG A 101 1.62 -6.07 -4.79
N ARG A 102 1.28 -5.93 -3.52
CA ARG A 102 1.55 -4.76 -2.71
C ARG A 102 2.55 -5.08 -1.62
N LEU A 103 3.73 -4.48 -1.71
CA LEU A 103 4.70 -4.52 -0.63
C LEU A 103 4.51 -3.26 0.22
N VAL A 104 4.15 -3.44 1.48
CA VAL A 104 3.69 -2.35 2.35
C VAL A 104 4.27 -2.48 3.75
N THR A 105 4.42 -1.38 4.47
CA THR A 105 4.63 -1.43 5.91
C THR A 105 3.31 -1.69 6.64
N PRO A 106 3.34 -2.16 7.91
CA PRO A 106 2.13 -2.53 8.64
C PRO A 106 1.05 -1.47 8.70
N ASP A 107 1.40 -0.18 8.76
CA ASP A 107 0.43 0.91 8.86
C ASP A 107 -0.33 1.22 7.55
N PHE A 108 0.01 0.59 6.45
CA PHE A 108 -0.64 0.82 5.15
C PHE A 108 -2.18 0.70 5.21
N PRO A 109 -2.76 -0.33 5.85
CA PRO A 109 -4.22 -0.40 6.03
C PRO A 109 -4.79 0.78 6.83
N ARG A 110 -4.05 1.34 7.78
CA ARG A 110 -4.46 2.53 8.55
C ARG A 110 -4.46 3.78 7.69
N VAL A 111 -3.40 3.97 6.88
CA VAL A 111 -3.30 5.12 5.96
C VAL A 111 -4.48 5.17 5.00
N PHE A 112 -4.85 4.05 4.40
CA PHE A 112 -5.90 3.99 3.38
C PHE A 112 -7.24 3.45 3.87
N ARG A 113 -7.40 3.24 5.17
CA ARG A 113 -8.66 2.76 5.78
C ARG A 113 -9.16 1.45 5.18
N TYR A 114 -8.26 0.52 4.86
CA TYR A 114 -8.64 -0.79 4.36
C TYR A 114 -9.47 -1.55 5.40
N ARG A 115 -10.36 -2.41 4.91
CA ARG A 115 -11.20 -3.25 5.77
C ARG A 115 -11.19 -4.70 5.29
N GLY A 116 -11.25 -5.61 6.22
CA GLY A 116 -11.44 -7.02 5.92
C GLY A 116 -12.91 -7.34 5.62
N THR A 117 -13.13 -8.47 4.98
CA THR A 117 -14.48 -8.95 4.61
C THR A 117 -15.29 -9.44 5.79
N ARG A 118 -14.63 -9.81 6.89
CA ARG A 118 -15.26 -10.24 8.15
C ARG A 118 -15.42 -9.11 9.17
N GLY A 119 -15.13 -7.86 8.72
CA GLY A 119 -15.23 -6.66 9.55
C GLY A 119 -13.93 -6.28 10.24
N GLU A 120 -12.80 -6.90 9.87
CA GLU A 120 -11.48 -6.53 10.41
C GLU A 120 -11.20 -5.05 10.16
N THR A 121 -10.77 -4.37 11.23
CA THR A 121 -10.44 -2.95 11.20
C THR A 121 -9.04 -2.71 10.62
N PRO A 122 -8.71 -1.48 10.19
CA PRO A 122 -7.36 -1.15 9.75
C PRO A 122 -6.26 -1.51 10.77
N GLU A 123 -6.54 -1.36 12.06
CA GLU A 123 -5.63 -1.69 13.16
C GLU A 123 -5.37 -3.20 13.21
N GLN A 124 -6.41 -4.01 13.17
CA GLN A 124 -6.30 -5.48 13.15
C GLN A 124 -5.55 -5.97 11.91
N LEU A 125 -5.78 -5.35 10.75
CA LEU A 125 -5.05 -5.66 9.52
C LEU A 125 -3.56 -5.31 9.64
N ALA A 126 -3.23 -4.17 10.27
CA ALA A 126 -1.84 -3.79 10.55
C ALA A 126 -1.13 -4.82 11.42
N GLU A 127 -1.75 -5.26 12.52
CA GLU A 127 -1.22 -6.29 13.41
C GLU A 127 -0.98 -7.64 12.70
N MET A 128 -1.84 -8.00 11.74
CA MET A 128 -1.65 -9.22 10.93
C MET A 128 -0.40 -9.10 10.05
N LEU A 129 -0.17 -7.95 9.42
CA LEU A 129 1.05 -7.68 8.65
C LEU A 129 2.30 -7.75 9.53
N GLU A 130 2.26 -7.17 10.73
CA GLU A 130 3.37 -7.23 11.71
C GLU A 130 3.74 -8.67 12.09
N ARG A 131 2.75 -9.57 12.19
CA ARG A 131 2.99 -11.00 12.41
C ARG A 131 3.53 -11.73 11.17
N GLY A 132 3.73 -11.02 10.03
CA GLY A 132 4.20 -11.60 8.78
C GLY A 132 3.14 -12.38 8.00
N GLU A 133 1.87 -12.22 8.35
CA GLU A 133 0.75 -12.73 7.58
C GLU A 133 0.54 -11.87 6.33
N PHE A 134 0.02 -12.45 5.26
CA PHE A 134 -0.39 -11.67 4.09
C PHE A 134 -1.90 -11.50 4.05
N MET A 135 -2.37 -10.53 3.29
CA MET A 135 -3.77 -10.26 3.04
C MET A 135 -4.04 -10.30 1.54
N ALA A 136 -5.24 -10.72 1.13
CA ALA A 136 -5.60 -10.75 -0.28
C ALA A 136 -7.03 -10.26 -0.50
N SER A 137 -7.27 -9.65 -1.66
CA SER A 137 -8.63 -9.25 -2.05
C SER A 137 -9.54 -10.48 -2.21
N ASP A 138 -10.79 -10.34 -1.81
CA ASP A 138 -11.75 -11.45 -1.78
C ASP A 138 -12.00 -12.08 -3.16
N ASN A 139 -11.79 -11.31 -4.23
CA ASN A 139 -11.96 -11.74 -5.61
C ASN A 139 -10.76 -12.51 -6.22
N LEU A 140 -9.72 -12.84 -5.43
CA LEU A 140 -8.48 -13.44 -5.93
C LEU A 140 -8.73 -14.72 -6.74
N TYR A 141 -9.61 -15.59 -6.29
CA TYR A 141 -9.98 -16.86 -6.94
C TYR A 141 -11.37 -16.85 -7.57
N ARG A 142 -11.86 -15.69 -8.00
CA ARG A 142 -13.18 -15.52 -8.62
C ARG A 142 -13.43 -16.49 -9.78
N LYS A 143 -12.42 -16.79 -10.59
CA LYS A 143 -12.54 -17.75 -11.71
C LYS A 143 -12.89 -19.18 -11.29
N TYR A 144 -12.70 -19.53 -10.02
CA TYR A 144 -13.05 -20.83 -9.43
C TYR A 144 -14.28 -20.77 -8.54
N ASP A 145 -14.99 -19.64 -8.55
CA ASP A 145 -16.11 -19.39 -7.64
C ASP A 145 -15.73 -19.56 -6.15
N ARG A 146 -14.50 -19.15 -5.81
CA ARG A 146 -13.95 -19.22 -4.45
C ARG A 146 -13.64 -17.83 -3.91
N ARG A 147 -14.05 -17.62 -2.68
CA ARG A 147 -13.78 -16.38 -1.93
C ARG A 147 -12.58 -16.56 -1.01
N MET A 148 -11.75 -15.53 -0.92
CA MET A 148 -10.62 -15.54 0.01
C MET A 148 -11.07 -15.53 1.47
N THR A 149 -12.24 -14.96 1.76
CA THR A 149 -12.87 -15.01 3.07
C THR A 149 -12.95 -16.44 3.64
N ASP A 150 -13.26 -17.43 2.79
CA ASP A 150 -13.40 -18.82 3.20
C ASP A 150 -12.06 -19.52 3.48
N LEU A 151 -10.97 -18.94 3.01
CA LEU A 151 -9.61 -19.47 3.08
C LEU A 151 -8.74 -18.76 4.13
N VAL A 152 -9.29 -17.82 4.90
CA VAL A 152 -8.56 -17.15 5.99
C VAL A 152 -8.01 -18.16 6.99
N GLY A 153 -6.73 -18.01 7.32
CA GLY A 153 -5.97 -18.93 8.19
C GLY A 153 -5.20 -20.00 7.43
N GLN A 154 -5.50 -20.26 6.16
CA GLN A 154 -4.80 -21.23 5.33
C GLN A 154 -3.41 -20.73 4.90
N ARG A 155 -2.57 -21.65 4.41
CA ARG A 155 -1.22 -21.35 3.94
C ARG A 155 -1.14 -21.40 2.43
N PHE A 156 -0.46 -20.44 1.84
CA PHE A 156 -0.35 -20.19 0.41
C PHE A 156 1.11 -20.13 -0.02
N TYR A 157 1.36 -20.39 -1.28
CA TYR A 157 2.61 -20.11 -1.96
C TYR A 157 2.49 -18.78 -2.70
N LEU A 158 3.50 -17.93 -2.58
CA LEU A 158 3.59 -16.64 -3.26
C LEU A 158 4.78 -16.65 -4.22
N PHE A 159 4.69 -15.92 -5.32
CA PHE A 159 5.74 -15.75 -6.33
C PHE A 159 6.16 -17.05 -7.06
N GLY A 160 5.35 -18.10 -7.04
CA GLY A 160 5.75 -19.41 -7.57
C GLY A 160 6.79 -20.14 -6.72
N ASP A 161 7.20 -19.58 -5.58
CA ASP A 161 8.11 -20.23 -4.63
C ASP A 161 7.33 -21.25 -3.78
N THR A 162 7.57 -22.52 -4.03
CA THR A 162 6.94 -23.63 -3.28
C THR A 162 7.75 -24.06 -2.04
N THR A 163 8.88 -23.42 -1.79
CA THR A 163 9.72 -23.73 -0.62
C THR A 163 9.22 -23.04 0.64
N LYS A 164 8.47 -21.97 0.50
CA LYS A 164 7.96 -21.15 1.61
C LYS A 164 6.46 -20.91 1.51
N THR A 165 5.78 -21.09 2.64
CA THR A 165 4.34 -20.78 2.75
C THR A 165 4.09 -19.54 3.59
N TYR A 166 3.03 -18.83 3.27
CA TYR A 166 2.55 -17.64 3.97
C TYR A 166 1.13 -17.87 4.46
N ARG A 167 0.84 -17.46 5.68
CA ARG A 167 -0.50 -17.57 6.24
C ARG A 167 -1.37 -16.39 5.77
N LEU A 168 -2.57 -16.65 5.28
CA LEU A 168 -3.56 -15.63 4.99
C LEU A 168 -4.17 -15.14 6.32
N GLY A 169 -3.87 -13.90 6.69
CA GLY A 169 -4.40 -13.26 7.90
C GLY A 169 -5.83 -12.79 7.72
N ALA A 170 -6.11 -12.11 6.60
CA ALA A 170 -7.43 -11.59 6.28
C ALA A 170 -7.71 -11.59 4.78
N ALA A 171 -8.99 -11.73 4.43
CA ALA A 171 -9.49 -11.36 3.11
C ALA A 171 -9.92 -9.89 3.14
N LEU A 172 -9.42 -9.11 2.18
CA LEU A 172 -9.74 -7.69 2.05
C LEU A 172 -10.99 -7.48 1.21
N GLN A 173 -11.77 -6.45 1.53
CA GLN A 173 -12.74 -5.91 0.58
C GLN A 173 -12.03 -5.58 -0.73
N ASN A 174 -12.74 -5.73 -1.84
CA ASN A 174 -12.15 -5.48 -3.14
C ASN A 174 -11.77 -4.00 -3.30
N VAL A 175 -10.56 -3.76 -3.80
CA VAL A 175 -10.01 -2.42 -3.98
C VAL A 175 -9.96 -2.07 -5.46
N ARG A 176 -10.56 -0.95 -5.84
CA ARG A 176 -10.46 -0.38 -7.19
C ARG A 176 -9.36 0.67 -7.22
N TYR A 177 -8.43 0.53 -8.16
CA TYR A 177 -7.37 1.51 -8.34
C TYR A 177 -7.77 2.69 -9.22
N HIS A 178 -8.77 2.51 -10.08
CA HIS A 178 -9.30 3.53 -10.98
C HIS A 178 -10.82 3.53 -10.91
N ASP A 179 -11.44 4.69 -10.99
CA ASP A 179 -12.89 4.84 -10.87
C ASP A 179 -13.68 4.15 -11.99
N TYR A 180 -13.02 3.85 -13.11
CA TYR A 180 -13.65 3.24 -14.29
C TYR A 180 -13.37 1.75 -14.44
N ASP A 181 -12.49 1.18 -13.63
CA ASP A 181 -12.09 -0.22 -13.71
C ASP A 181 -12.76 -1.05 -12.62
N GLN A 182 -13.04 -2.31 -12.94
CA GLN A 182 -13.42 -3.28 -11.92
C GLN A 182 -12.26 -3.53 -10.96
N ALA A 183 -12.60 -3.90 -9.72
CA ALA A 183 -11.60 -4.27 -8.73
C ALA A 183 -10.75 -5.45 -9.22
N ARG A 184 -9.44 -5.24 -9.36
CA ARG A 184 -8.47 -6.26 -9.76
C ARG A 184 -8.05 -7.07 -8.54
N SER A 185 -7.75 -8.35 -8.79
CA SER A 185 -7.20 -9.21 -7.74
C SER A 185 -5.86 -8.70 -7.25
N SER A 186 -5.67 -8.69 -5.94
CA SER A 186 -4.46 -8.17 -5.30
C SER A 186 -4.16 -8.86 -3.98
N TYR A 187 -2.92 -8.77 -3.54
CA TYR A 187 -2.52 -9.18 -2.20
C TYR A 187 -1.49 -8.19 -1.63
N SER A 188 -1.47 -8.08 -0.32
CA SER A 188 -0.56 -7.22 0.43
C SER A 188 0.29 -8.06 1.38
N MET A 189 1.58 -7.76 1.43
CA MET A 189 2.51 -8.39 2.36
C MET A 189 3.52 -7.35 2.87
N MET A 190 4.09 -7.63 4.04
CA MET A 190 5.02 -6.71 4.67
C MET A 190 6.32 -6.59 3.87
N VAL A 191 6.74 -5.34 3.62
CA VAL A 191 8.07 -5.01 3.13
C VAL A 191 9.06 -5.01 4.31
N LYS A 192 10.20 -5.65 4.13
CA LYS A 192 11.27 -5.66 5.14
C LYS A 192 12.10 -4.38 5.07
N GLN A 193 12.63 -3.92 6.19
CA GLN A 193 13.50 -2.74 6.25
C GLN A 193 14.72 -2.85 5.31
N SER A 194 15.26 -4.04 5.10
CA SER A 194 16.34 -4.30 4.14
C SER A 194 15.98 -4.02 2.67
N PHE A 195 14.72 -3.69 2.39
CA PHE A 195 14.21 -3.27 1.09
C PHE A 195 13.82 -1.78 1.05
N TYR A 196 14.13 -1.00 2.07
CA TYR A 196 13.84 0.43 2.06
C TYR A 196 14.81 1.14 1.12
N TYR A 197 14.27 1.88 0.17
CA TYR A 197 15.02 2.70 -0.78
C TYR A 197 14.23 3.95 -1.15
N ILE A 198 14.90 4.95 -1.69
CA ILE A 198 14.31 6.29 -1.96
C ILE A 198 13.11 6.23 -2.91
N GLY A 199 13.05 5.27 -3.81
CA GLY A 199 11.92 5.09 -4.73
C GLY A 199 10.67 4.45 -4.12
N LEU A 200 10.63 4.20 -2.79
CA LEU A 200 9.41 3.76 -2.11
C LEU A 200 8.46 4.94 -1.91
N GLU A 201 7.17 4.63 -1.97
CA GLU A 201 6.09 5.58 -1.75
C GLU A 201 5.90 5.80 -0.25
N LEU A 202 6.16 7.01 0.21
CA LEU A 202 5.90 7.43 1.58
C LEU A 202 4.52 8.08 1.66
N CYS A 203 3.55 7.34 2.21
CA CYS A 203 2.17 7.80 2.33
C CYS A 203 1.85 8.12 3.78
N VAL A 204 1.20 9.27 3.99
CA VAL A 204 0.86 9.79 5.32
C VAL A 204 -0.64 10.07 5.36
N ARG A 205 -1.29 9.68 6.46
CA ARG A 205 -2.63 10.16 6.81
C ARG A 205 -2.50 11.18 7.92
N VAL A 206 -3.05 12.36 7.68
CA VAL A 206 -3.13 13.46 8.64
C VAL A 206 -4.45 13.40 9.38
N ARG A 207 -4.47 13.84 10.62
CA ARG A 207 -5.71 13.97 11.40
C ARG A 207 -6.60 15.05 10.79
N GLU A 208 -7.89 14.81 10.79
CA GLU A 208 -8.88 15.75 10.31
C GLU A 208 -8.68 17.16 10.93
N GLY A 209 -8.69 18.18 10.08
CA GLY A 209 -8.52 19.56 10.47
C GLY A 209 -7.05 20.01 10.72
N GLN A 210 -6.07 19.13 10.55
CA GLN A 210 -4.64 19.44 10.74
C GLN A 210 -3.82 19.46 9.42
N ASP A 211 -4.47 19.41 8.29
CA ASP A 211 -3.83 19.33 6.98
C ASP A 211 -2.90 20.53 6.69
N ASN A 212 -3.35 21.74 6.95
CA ASN A 212 -2.55 22.96 6.72
C ASN A 212 -1.32 22.99 7.63
N ASP A 213 -1.49 22.70 8.91
CA ASP A 213 -0.39 22.64 9.87
C ASP A 213 0.65 21.60 9.47
N PHE A 214 0.21 20.45 8.98
CA PHE A 214 1.10 19.38 8.49
C PHE A 214 1.96 19.87 7.33
N ILE A 215 1.33 20.47 6.29
CA ILE A 215 2.04 20.95 5.10
C ILE A 215 3.06 22.03 5.45
N GLU A 216 2.68 23.02 6.27
CA GLU A 216 3.57 24.10 6.69
C GLU A 216 4.76 23.58 7.50
N ARG A 217 4.51 22.72 8.48
CA ARG A 217 5.56 22.12 9.31
C ARG A 217 6.47 21.21 8.51
N LEU A 218 5.90 20.40 7.60
CA LEU A 218 6.73 19.52 6.78
C LEU A 218 7.67 20.30 5.86
N LYS A 219 7.20 21.41 5.27
CA LYS A 219 8.04 22.31 4.46
C LYS A 219 9.16 22.96 5.30
N ALA A 220 8.83 23.47 6.48
CA ALA A 220 9.82 24.08 7.36
C ALA A 220 10.90 23.07 7.83
N ASP A 221 10.49 21.84 8.11
CA ASP A 221 11.40 20.80 8.58
C ASP A 221 12.24 20.19 7.45
N SER A 222 11.73 20.19 6.20
CA SER A 222 12.45 19.63 5.04
C SER A 222 13.73 20.39 4.72
N GLU A 223 13.78 21.68 5.01
CA GLU A 223 14.96 22.53 4.79
C GLU A 223 16.10 22.26 5.79
N SER A 224 15.82 21.69 6.95
CA SER A 224 16.81 21.57 8.04
C SER A 224 17.09 20.15 8.54
N GLN A 225 16.23 19.18 8.30
CA GLN A 225 16.26 17.91 9.02
C GLN A 225 16.30 16.64 8.14
N PHE A 226 16.00 16.72 6.87
CA PHE A 226 15.97 15.53 6.01
C PHE A 226 17.16 15.49 5.05
N ARG A 227 18.17 14.72 5.40
CA ARG A 227 19.36 14.48 4.56
C ARG A 227 19.09 13.56 3.38
N ILE A 228 17.85 13.08 3.21
CA ILE A 228 17.51 12.04 2.23
C ILE A 228 17.16 12.63 0.87
N GLY A 229 16.94 13.95 0.77
CA GLY A 229 16.65 14.63 -0.50
C GLY A 229 15.49 15.61 -0.46
N ASN A 230 15.04 16.04 -1.62
CA ASN A 230 13.90 16.95 -1.75
C ASN A 230 12.60 16.21 -1.41
N ILE A 231 11.70 16.87 -0.67
CA ILE A 231 10.39 16.34 -0.34
C ILE A 231 9.35 17.06 -1.19
N PHE A 232 8.59 16.30 -1.96
CA PHE A 232 7.44 16.79 -2.71
C PHE A 232 6.17 16.22 -2.07
N ILE A 233 5.14 17.06 -1.95
CA ILE A 233 3.83 16.67 -1.42
C ILE A 233 2.84 16.73 -2.57
N SER A 234 2.14 15.66 -2.84
CA SER A 234 1.07 15.58 -3.85
C SER A 234 -0.25 15.12 -3.24
#